data_fa956d3c84ccd1badbe746fdd5878d23
#
_entry.id   fa956d3c84ccd1badbe746fdd5878d23
#
_cell.length_a   1.000
_cell.length_b   1.000
_cell.length_c   1.000
_cell.angle_alpha   90.00
_cell.angle_beta   90.00
_cell.angle_gamma   90.00
#
_symmetry.space_group_name_H-M   'P 1'
#
loop_
_entity.id
_entity.type
_entity.pdbx_description
1 polymer ?
#
loop_
_entity_poly.entity_id
_entity_poly.type
_entity_poly.pdbx_seq_one_letter_code
_entity_poly.pdbx_strand_id
1 'polypeptide(L)'
;MMLVMISSAMKSRAALELENIALRHQLGVLQRSAKKRLALNNADRLFWIGLSCMWAEWRSALKIVKPDTVIAWHRNAFRKFWTWKVRRGKPGRPAVSAEIRALIRRMSRENPGWGAPRIHGELLKLSIDIGETSVSKYLVRSRKPPSQTWRTFLENHLQSLVSVDFFIVPTVRFQILYVFLVLAHERRRIVHFAVTAHPTAEWTAHQLREAFPWDSAPRYLLRDRDRIFGHEFVEQVKVMGIEQVLSAPRSPWQRAHIERLIGSIRRECLDHMIVFNEHSLRRHLRAYADYYHGTRTHLALQKDCPEPRAVQPPDAGPIVSIAEVGGLHHRYQRRAA
;
A
#
# COMPACT_ATOMS: atom_id res chain seq x y z
N MET A 1 -57.61 8.19 25.88
CA MET A 1 -58.68 9.00 25.20
C MET A 1 -58.86 10.38 25.81
N MET A 2 -58.91 10.55 27.12
CA MET A 2 -59.12 11.84 27.81
C MET A 2 -58.02 12.90 27.54
N LEU A 3 -56.74 12.54 27.52
CA LEU A 3 -55.61 13.45 27.19
C LEU A 3 -55.64 13.97 25.75
N VAL A 4 -56.17 13.22 24.77
CA VAL A 4 -56.31 13.64 23.39
C VAL A 4 -57.45 14.65 23.24
N MET A 5 -58.52 14.52 24.00
CA MET A 5 -59.64 15.49 23.97
C MET A 5 -59.28 16.85 24.61
N ILE A 6 -58.47 16.85 25.69
CA ILE A 6 -57.97 18.09 26.30
C ILE A 6 -56.98 18.82 25.38
N SER A 7 -56.12 18.11 24.67
CA SER A 7 -55.19 18.69 23.70
C SER A 7 -55.90 19.33 22.49
N SER A 8 -57.06 18.81 22.04
CA SER A 8 -57.79 19.38 20.92
C SER A 8 -58.56 20.66 21.30
N ALA A 9 -58.99 20.78 22.57
CA ALA A 9 -59.72 21.97 23.06
C ALA A 9 -58.85 23.25 23.13
N MET A 10 -57.53 23.12 23.17
CA MET A 10 -56.58 24.23 23.21
C MET A 10 -56.04 24.64 21.82
N LYS A 11 -56.38 23.91 20.76
CA LYS A 11 -55.94 24.24 19.37
C LYS A 11 -56.84 25.31 18.76
N SER A 12 -56.25 26.23 17.97
CA SER A 12 -57.01 27.15 17.18
C SER A 12 -57.87 26.41 16.14
N ARG A 13 -59.08 26.98 15.77
CA ARG A 13 -59.96 26.39 14.78
C ARG A 13 -59.23 26.08 13.47
N ALA A 14 -58.34 27.00 13.02
CA ALA A 14 -57.51 26.81 11.86
C ALA A 14 -56.55 25.60 11.95
N ALA A 15 -55.96 25.38 13.12
CA ALA A 15 -55.08 24.23 13.35
C ALA A 15 -55.84 22.91 13.29
N LEU A 16 -57.07 22.84 13.85
CA LEU A 16 -57.94 21.67 13.76
C LEU A 16 -58.39 21.37 12.32
N GLU A 17 -58.68 22.41 11.52
CA GLU A 17 -59.03 22.24 10.13
C GLU A 17 -57.86 21.69 9.29
N LEU A 18 -56.64 22.21 9.52
CA LEU A 18 -55.45 21.71 8.85
C LEU A 18 -55.11 20.28 9.26
N GLU A 19 -55.26 19.90 10.55
CA GLU A 19 -55.11 18.55 11.03
C GLU A 19 -56.12 17.58 10.39
N ASN A 20 -57.38 18.01 10.25
CA ASN A 20 -58.43 17.24 9.56
C ASN A 20 -58.10 17.01 8.09
N ILE A 21 -57.66 18.05 7.37
CA ILE A 21 -57.23 17.97 5.98
C ILE A 21 -56.03 17.01 5.84
N ALA A 22 -55.04 17.11 6.75
CA ALA A 22 -53.89 16.22 6.76
C ALA A 22 -54.26 14.74 6.97
N LEU A 23 -55.16 14.48 7.91
CA LEU A 23 -55.68 13.14 8.20
C LEU A 23 -56.49 12.54 7.05
N ARG A 24 -57.38 13.36 6.44
CA ARG A 24 -58.14 12.93 5.25
C ARG A 24 -57.25 12.63 4.06
N HIS A 25 -56.21 13.41 3.85
CA HIS A 25 -55.21 13.13 2.81
C HIS A 25 -54.48 11.79 3.08
N GLN A 26 -54.03 11.52 4.31
CA GLN A 26 -53.40 10.26 4.66
C GLN A 26 -54.32 9.06 4.45
N LEU A 27 -55.59 9.16 4.83
CA LEU A 27 -56.61 8.13 4.57
C LEU A 27 -56.76 7.88 3.07
N GLY A 28 -56.82 8.96 2.26
CA GLY A 28 -56.91 8.81 0.80
C GLY A 28 -55.67 8.13 0.18
N VAL A 29 -54.48 8.41 0.70
CA VAL A 29 -53.23 7.69 0.27
C VAL A 29 -53.27 6.21 0.68
N LEU A 30 -53.70 5.90 1.88
CA LEU A 30 -53.84 4.51 2.36
C LEU A 30 -54.87 3.71 1.55
N GLN A 31 -56.02 4.32 1.24
CA GLN A 31 -57.08 3.69 0.44
C GLN A 31 -56.62 3.39 -1.02
N ARG A 32 -55.83 4.28 -1.62
CA ARG A 32 -55.23 4.11 -2.96
C ARG A 32 -54.11 3.04 -2.93
N SER A 33 -53.47 2.82 -1.81
CA SER A 33 -52.33 1.91 -1.68
C SER A 33 -52.76 0.53 -1.14
N ALA A 34 -53.60 -0.22 -1.88
CA ALA A 34 -54.06 -1.57 -1.52
C ALA A 34 -52.92 -2.60 -1.51
N LYS A 35 -51.67 -2.25 -1.80
CA LYS A 35 -50.52 -3.17 -1.89
C LYS A 35 -49.45 -2.82 -0.83
N LYS A 36 -48.66 -3.84 -0.48
CA LYS A 36 -47.62 -3.88 0.61
C LYS A 36 -46.66 -2.67 0.75
N ARG A 37 -46.64 -1.71 -0.15
CA ARG A 37 -45.82 -0.46 -0.06
C ARG A 37 -46.65 0.77 -0.37
N LEU A 38 -46.66 1.75 0.53
CA LEU A 38 -47.27 3.05 0.34
C LEU A 38 -46.65 3.76 -0.88
N ALA A 39 -47.45 3.98 -1.93
CA ALA A 39 -47.05 4.68 -3.13
C ALA A 39 -47.52 6.15 -3.07
N LEU A 40 -46.61 7.03 -2.64
CA LEU A 40 -46.85 8.47 -2.65
C LEU A 40 -46.53 9.06 -4.05
N ASN A 41 -47.53 9.69 -4.66
CA ASN A 41 -47.35 10.36 -5.94
C ASN A 41 -46.75 11.78 -5.76
N ASN A 42 -46.51 12.48 -6.87
CA ASN A 42 -45.90 13.80 -6.79
C ASN A 42 -46.87 14.84 -6.19
N ALA A 43 -48.18 14.69 -6.38
CA ALA A 43 -49.16 15.57 -5.78
C ALA A 43 -49.21 15.44 -4.26
N ASP A 44 -49.11 14.20 -3.75
CA ASP A 44 -49.03 13.94 -2.30
C ASP A 44 -47.79 14.60 -1.69
N ARG A 45 -46.64 14.54 -2.40
CA ARG A 45 -45.37 15.17 -1.95
C ARG A 45 -45.48 16.71 -1.92
N LEU A 46 -46.05 17.28 -2.97
CA LEU A 46 -46.26 18.72 -3.04
C LEU A 46 -47.26 19.22 -1.98
N PHE A 47 -48.32 18.45 -1.70
CA PHE A 47 -49.26 18.75 -0.62
C PHE A 47 -48.57 18.85 0.73
N TRP A 48 -47.73 17.84 1.09
CA TRP A 48 -47.01 17.86 2.34
C TRP A 48 -45.91 18.91 2.41
N ILE A 49 -45.27 19.26 1.31
CA ILE A 49 -44.34 20.39 1.23
C ILE A 49 -45.08 21.69 1.50
N GLY A 50 -46.23 21.93 0.86
CA GLY A 50 -47.03 23.11 1.06
C GLY A 50 -47.53 23.23 2.52
N LEU A 51 -48.05 22.13 3.05
CA LEU A 51 -48.53 22.08 4.44
C LEU A 51 -47.40 22.38 5.44
N SER A 52 -46.19 21.87 5.20
CA SER A 52 -45.02 22.13 6.05
C SER A 52 -44.56 23.59 6.07
N CYS A 53 -44.89 24.37 5.02
CA CYS A 53 -44.59 25.79 4.97
C CYS A 53 -45.67 26.65 5.68
N MET A 54 -46.89 26.16 5.75
CA MET A 54 -48.04 26.93 6.28
C MET A 54 -48.39 26.64 7.71
N TRP A 55 -48.02 25.44 8.21
CA TRP A 55 -48.41 24.97 9.54
C TRP A 55 -47.23 24.49 10.35
N ALA A 56 -46.96 25.12 11.49
CA ALA A 56 -45.78 24.80 12.33
C ALA A 56 -45.81 23.37 12.93
N GLU A 57 -47.02 22.88 13.30
CA GLU A 57 -47.21 21.59 13.96
C GLU A 57 -47.43 20.39 13.01
N TRP A 58 -47.19 20.56 11.70
CA TRP A 58 -47.42 19.54 10.67
C TRP A 58 -46.72 18.19 11.00
N ARG A 59 -45.62 18.22 11.78
CA ARG A 59 -44.86 17.02 12.18
C ARG A 59 -45.65 16.08 13.06
N SER A 60 -46.52 16.62 13.96
CA SER A 60 -47.33 15.84 14.89
C SER A 60 -48.45 15.07 14.20
N ALA A 61 -49.01 15.65 13.14
CA ALA A 61 -50.08 15.05 12.35
C ALA A 61 -49.58 14.00 11.32
N LEU A 62 -48.28 13.98 11.02
CA LEU A 62 -47.74 13.10 10.01
C LEU A 62 -47.52 11.70 10.56
N LYS A 63 -48.23 10.69 10.00
CA LYS A 63 -48.18 9.29 10.41
C LYS A 63 -47.62 8.32 9.35
N ILE A 64 -47.83 8.67 8.06
CA ILE A 64 -47.51 7.77 6.94
C ILE A 64 -46.07 7.87 6.41
N VAL A 65 -45.36 8.96 6.70
CA VAL A 65 -43.94 9.18 6.37
C VAL A 65 -43.21 9.89 7.50
N LYS A 66 -41.90 9.74 7.55
CA LYS A 66 -41.09 10.48 8.52
C LYS A 66 -41.00 11.97 8.15
N PRO A 67 -41.00 12.88 9.10
CA PRO A 67 -40.85 14.32 8.84
C PRO A 67 -39.60 14.65 8.02
N ASP A 68 -38.48 13.95 8.25
CA ASP A 68 -37.24 14.15 7.49
C ASP A 68 -37.40 13.86 6.00
N THR A 69 -38.31 12.96 5.64
CA THR A 69 -38.61 12.66 4.23
C THR A 69 -39.28 13.83 3.55
N VAL A 70 -40.20 14.53 4.21
CA VAL A 70 -40.86 15.74 3.69
C VAL A 70 -39.85 16.87 3.54
N ILE A 71 -38.96 17.04 4.52
CA ILE A 71 -37.87 18.02 4.47
C ILE A 71 -36.94 17.74 3.29
N ALA A 72 -36.59 16.44 3.05
CA ALA A 72 -35.79 16.03 1.92
C ALA A 72 -36.48 16.34 0.56
N TRP A 73 -37.82 16.12 0.47
CA TRP A 73 -38.58 16.48 -0.73
C TRP A 73 -38.55 17.99 -0.96
N HIS A 74 -38.75 18.81 0.06
CA HIS A 74 -38.68 20.26 -0.02
C HIS A 74 -37.30 20.73 -0.51
N ARG A 75 -36.22 20.24 0.09
CA ARG A 75 -34.85 20.56 -0.32
C ARG A 75 -34.59 20.20 -1.79
N ASN A 76 -35.09 19.03 -2.21
CA ASN A 76 -34.91 18.58 -3.60
C ASN A 76 -35.73 19.41 -4.59
N ALA A 77 -36.98 19.75 -4.25
CA ALA A 77 -37.83 20.64 -5.06
C ALA A 77 -37.20 22.02 -5.18
N PHE A 78 -36.74 22.60 -4.06
CA PHE A 78 -36.06 23.90 -4.01
C PHE A 78 -34.78 23.89 -4.89
N ARG A 79 -33.94 22.85 -4.77
CA ARG A 79 -32.75 22.71 -5.62
C ARG A 79 -33.11 22.63 -7.10
N LYS A 80 -34.14 21.87 -7.48
CA LYS A 80 -34.60 21.75 -8.88
C LYS A 80 -35.13 23.10 -9.40
N PHE A 81 -35.93 23.82 -8.61
CA PHE A 81 -36.46 25.13 -8.96
C PHE A 81 -35.35 26.15 -9.24
N TRP A 82 -34.37 26.25 -8.31
CA TRP A 82 -33.26 27.18 -8.49
C TRP A 82 -32.31 26.76 -9.62
N THR A 83 -32.08 25.48 -9.82
CA THR A 83 -31.32 24.99 -10.98
C THR A 83 -32.00 25.35 -12.30
N TRP A 84 -33.33 25.21 -12.37
CA TRP A 84 -34.10 25.61 -13.54
C TRP A 84 -34.07 27.13 -13.75
N LYS A 85 -34.23 27.91 -12.68
CA LYS A 85 -34.20 29.38 -12.73
C LYS A 85 -32.82 29.91 -13.14
N VAL A 86 -31.73 29.32 -12.64
CA VAL A 86 -30.34 29.71 -12.96
C VAL A 86 -29.96 29.33 -14.39
N ARG A 87 -30.49 28.23 -14.93
CA ARG A 87 -30.25 27.83 -16.33
C ARG A 87 -30.71 28.83 -17.38
N ARG A 88 -31.55 29.79 -17.02
CA ARG A 88 -31.98 30.90 -17.89
C ARG A 88 -31.01 32.08 -17.95
N GLY A 89 -29.87 32.00 -17.22
CA GLY A 89 -28.79 32.98 -17.27
C GLY A 89 -27.98 32.90 -18.57
N LYS A 90 -27.20 33.95 -18.86
CA LYS A 90 -26.27 33.99 -20.01
C LYS A 90 -25.30 32.80 -19.91
N PRO A 91 -24.99 32.12 -21.02
CA PRO A 91 -23.98 31.04 -21.00
C PRO A 91 -22.67 31.61 -20.47
N GLY A 92 -22.04 30.90 -19.50
CA GLY A 92 -20.73 31.24 -18.98
C GLY A 92 -19.63 31.02 -20.03
N ARG A 93 -18.36 31.13 -19.61
CA ARG A 93 -17.21 30.85 -20.47
C ARG A 93 -17.39 29.47 -21.15
N PRO A 94 -17.15 29.36 -22.48
CA PRO A 94 -17.27 28.09 -23.19
C PRO A 94 -16.52 26.98 -22.50
N ALA A 95 -17.12 25.81 -22.41
CA ALA A 95 -16.47 24.65 -21.81
C ALA A 95 -15.37 24.15 -22.74
N VAL A 96 -14.23 23.73 -22.18
CA VAL A 96 -13.15 23.06 -22.92
C VAL A 96 -13.72 21.84 -23.62
N SER A 97 -13.36 21.60 -24.90
CA SER A 97 -13.86 20.46 -25.68
C SER A 97 -13.59 19.11 -25.00
N ALA A 98 -14.42 18.12 -25.27
CA ALA A 98 -14.26 16.79 -24.70
C ALA A 98 -12.92 16.14 -25.10
N GLU A 99 -12.48 16.38 -26.31
CA GLU A 99 -11.23 15.87 -26.89
C GLU A 99 -10.01 16.44 -26.15
N ILE A 100 -9.96 17.75 -25.95
CA ILE A 100 -8.87 18.40 -25.21
C ILE A 100 -8.82 17.91 -23.76
N ARG A 101 -9.97 17.73 -23.12
CA ARG A 101 -10.04 17.16 -21.77
C ARG A 101 -9.52 15.71 -21.71
N ALA A 102 -9.85 14.90 -22.73
CA ALA A 102 -9.34 13.53 -22.84
C ALA A 102 -7.83 13.51 -23.07
N LEU A 103 -7.31 14.41 -23.91
CA LEU A 103 -5.88 14.56 -24.17
C LEU A 103 -5.10 14.95 -22.90
N ILE A 104 -5.56 15.96 -22.15
CA ILE A 104 -4.95 16.38 -20.88
C ILE A 104 -4.90 15.19 -19.89
N ARG A 105 -5.98 14.43 -19.77
CA ARG A 105 -6.04 13.26 -18.88
C ARG A 105 -5.11 12.13 -19.34
N ARG A 106 -4.94 11.95 -20.65
CA ARG A 106 -4.00 10.99 -21.23
C ARG A 106 -2.57 11.39 -20.89
N MET A 107 -2.16 12.62 -21.24
CA MET A 107 -0.83 13.16 -20.94
C MET A 107 -0.48 13.05 -19.46
N SER A 108 -1.46 13.34 -18.58
CA SER A 108 -1.29 13.23 -17.13
C SER A 108 -1.10 11.79 -16.64
N ARG A 109 -1.75 10.79 -17.25
CA ARG A 109 -1.59 9.38 -16.88
C ARG A 109 -0.30 8.78 -17.42
N GLU A 110 0.06 9.10 -18.66
CA GLU A 110 1.27 8.62 -19.32
C GLU A 110 2.53 9.23 -18.68
N ASN A 111 2.41 10.44 -18.12
CA ASN A 111 3.52 11.18 -17.51
C ASN A 111 3.18 11.63 -16.08
N PRO A 112 3.19 10.73 -15.09
CA PRO A 112 2.77 11.04 -13.70
C PRO A 112 3.56 12.17 -13.02
N GLY A 113 4.79 12.45 -13.49
CA GLY A 113 5.63 13.54 -13.00
C GLY A 113 5.36 14.90 -13.64
N TRP A 114 4.43 14.99 -14.62
CA TRP A 114 4.15 16.26 -15.29
C TRP A 114 3.09 17.07 -14.54
N GLY A 115 3.42 18.30 -14.18
CA GLY A 115 2.48 19.27 -13.66
C GLY A 115 1.73 20.02 -14.76
N ALA A 116 0.76 20.86 -14.34
CA ALA A 116 -0.03 21.69 -15.25
C ALA A 116 0.84 22.58 -16.19
N PRO A 117 1.92 23.23 -15.70
CA PRO A 117 2.78 24.04 -16.57
C PRO A 117 3.37 23.26 -17.73
N ARG A 118 3.85 22.05 -17.48
CA ARG A 118 4.48 21.21 -18.51
C ARG A 118 3.47 20.70 -19.53
N ILE A 119 2.34 20.18 -19.09
CA ILE A 119 1.25 19.75 -19.99
C ILE A 119 0.72 20.94 -20.79
N HIS A 120 0.60 22.13 -20.20
CA HIS A 120 0.24 23.36 -20.90
C HIS A 120 1.24 23.69 -22.02
N GLY A 121 2.54 23.61 -21.71
CA GLY A 121 3.59 23.81 -22.70
C GLY A 121 3.51 22.84 -23.90
N GLU A 122 3.23 21.56 -23.65
CA GLU A 122 3.01 20.57 -24.71
C GLU A 122 1.75 20.86 -25.54
N LEU A 123 0.67 21.30 -24.90
CA LEU A 123 -0.56 21.71 -25.63
C LEU A 123 -0.33 22.92 -26.54
N LEU A 124 0.47 23.89 -26.09
CA LEU A 124 0.87 25.02 -26.93
C LEU A 124 1.67 24.57 -28.16
N LYS A 125 2.55 23.56 -28.02
CA LYS A 125 3.28 22.96 -29.15
C LYS A 125 2.36 22.25 -30.14
N LEU A 126 1.19 21.81 -29.69
CA LEU A 126 0.14 21.21 -30.52
C LEU A 126 -0.86 22.26 -31.05
N SER A 127 -0.54 23.56 -30.96
CA SER A 127 -1.41 24.69 -31.33
C SER A 127 -2.77 24.70 -30.59
N ILE A 128 -2.81 24.16 -29.37
CA ILE A 128 -3.98 24.16 -28.50
C ILE A 128 -3.79 25.25 -27.45
N ASP A 129 -4.46 26.40 -27.68
CA ASP A 129 -4.42 27.52 -26.73
C ASP A 129 -5.49 27.32 -25.62
N ILE A 130 -5.03 26.94 -24.44
CA ILE A 130 -5.85 26.73 -23.25
C ILE A 130 -5.08 27.22 -22.03
N GLY A 131 -5.75 27.99 -21.15
CA GLY A 131 -5.07 28.51 -19.96
C GLY A 131 -4.62 27.40 -19.00
N GLU A 132 -3.44 27.54 -18.38
CA GLU A 132 -2.84 26.60 -17.43
C GLU A 132 -3.77 26.23 -16.28
N THR A 133 -4.57 27.20 -15.77
CA THR A 133 -5.58 26.94 -14.73
C THR A 133 -6.67 25.97 -15.19
N SER A 134 -7.01 25.96 -16.48
CA SER A 134 -7.94 24.99 -17.07
C SER A 134 -7.29 23.61 -17.19
N VAL A 135 -6.01 23.54 -17.59
CA VAL A 135 -5.23 22.28 -17.56
C VAL A 135 -5.21 21.69 -16.17
N SER A 136 -4.90 22.49 -15.14
CA SER A 136 -4.87 22.05 -13.73
C SER A 136 -6.19 21.43 -13.24
N LYS A 137 -7.35 21.88 -13.75
CA LYS A 137 -8.67 21.33 -13.41
C LYS A 137 -8.88 19.91 -13.93
N TYR A 138 -8.26 19.56 -15.06
CA TYR A 138 -8.46 18.28 -15.75
C TYR A 138 -7.34 17.27 -15.51
N LEU A 139 -6.29 17.66 -14.77
CA LEU A 139 -5.22 16.74 -14.34
C LEU A 139 -5.80 15.57 -13.54
N VAL A 140 -5.29 14.39 -13.79
CA VAL A 140 -5.53 13.22 -12.95
C VAL A 140 -4.65 13.37 -11.70
N ARG A 141 -5.23 13.87 -10.62
CA ARG A 141 -4.52 14.03 -9.34
C ARG A 141 -4.29 12.64 -8.74
N SER A 142 -3.06 12.17 -8.75
CA SER A 142 -2.66 11.08 -7.86
C SER A 142 -2.67 11.62 -6.43
N ARG A 143 -3.31 10.88 -5.51
CA ARG A 143 -3.30 11.23 -4.07
C ARG A 143 -1.91 11.08 -3.43
N LYS A 144 -0.98 10.44 -4.13
CA LYS A 144 0.41 10.28 -3.70
C LYS A 144 1.32 10.90 -4.74
N PRO A 145 2.42 11.58 -4.35
CA PRO A 145 3.44 12.00 -5.30
C PRO A 145 3.90 10.76 -6.09
N PRO A 146 4.26 10.91 -7.37
CA PRO A 146 4.81 9.82 -8.16
C PRO A 146 6.11 9.38 -7.51
N SER A 147 6.05 8.34 -6.70
CA SER A 147 7.21 7.67 -6.16
C SER A 147 7.52 6.47 -7.04
N GLN A 148 8.81 6.22 -7.26
CA GLN A 148 9.28 5.00 -7.85
C GLN A 148 8.64 3.81 -7.13
N THR A 149 8.07 2.84 -7.84
CA THR A 149 7.56 1.63 -7.20
C THR A 149 8.73 0.87 -6.57
N TRP A 150 8.48 0.12 -5.50
CA TRP A 150 9.51 -0.71 -4.87
C TRP A 150 10.19 -1.66 -5.88
N ARG A 151 9.41 -2.22 -6.79
CA ARG A 151 9.93 -3.07 -7.85
C ARG A 151 10.89 -2.31 -8.78
N THR A 152 10.50 -1.13 -9.26
CA THR A 152 11.34 -0.29 -10.11
C THR A 152 12.60 0.17 -9.38
N PHE A 153 12.48 0.49 -8.07
CA PHE A 153 13.64 0.80 -7.24
C PHE A 153 14.62 -0.37 -7.19
N LEU A 154 14.14 -1.58 -6.92
CA LEU A 154 14.99 -2.78 -6.89
C LEU A 154 15.66 -3.04 -8.24
N GLU A 155 14.89 -2.97 -9.34
CA GLU A 155 15.41 -3.20 -10.69
C GLU A 155 16.54 -2.22 -11.06
N ASN A 156 16.38 -0.93 -10.67
CA ASN A 156 17.37 0.11 -10.97
C ASN A 156 18.61 0.10 -10.08
N HIS A 157 18.51 -0.46 -8.87
CA HIS A 157 19.58 -0.37 -7.86
C HIS A 157 20.08 -1.73 -7.36
N LEU A 158 19.71 -2.81 -8.02
CA LEU A 158 20.04 -4.19 -7.60
C LEU A 158 21.55 -4.40 -7.37
N GLN A 159 22.38 -3.82 -8.23
CA GLN A 159 23.85 -3.94 -8.17
C GLN A 159 24.48 -3.16 -6.99
N SER A 160 23.82 -2.10 -6.54
CA SER A 160 24.33 -1.21 -5.49
C SER A 160 23.53 -1.30 -4.18
N LEU A 161 22.62 -2.28 -4.08
CA LEU A 161 21.75 -2.48 -2.92
C LEU A 161 22.20 -3.67 -2.10
N VAL A 162 22.32 -3.44 -0.81
CA VAL A 162 22.60 -4.47 0.20
C VAL A 162 21.51 -4.46 1.25
N SER A 163 21.12 -5.64 1.73
CA SER A 163 20.21 -5.78 2.88
C SER A 163 20.97 -6.31 4.08
N VAL A 164 20.62 -5.79 5.25
CA VAL A 164 21.08 -6.33 6.54
C VAL A 164 19.89 -6.73 7.40
N ASP A 165 20.08 -7.82 8.14
CA ASP A 165 19.06 -8.33 9.06
C ASP A 165 19.71 -9.16 10.16
N PHE A 166 18.97 -9.35 11.26
CA PHE A 166 19.31 -10.24 12.33
C PHE A 166 18.38 -11.43 12.40
N PHE A 167 18.91 -12.58 12.74
CA PHE A 167 18.11 -13.70 13.19
C PHE A 167 18.74 -14.36 14.41
N ILE A 168 17.93 -15.07 15.16
CA ILE A 168 18.35 -15.71 16.41
C ILE A 168 18.48 -17.23 16.23
N VAL A 169 19.45 -17.82 16.96
CA VAL A 169 19.69 -19.26 17.00
C VAL A 169 19.92 -19.67 18.46
N PRO A 170 19.05 -20.53 19.03
CA PRO A 170 19.27 -21.06 20.37
C PRO A 170 20.36 -22.11 20.35
N THR A 171 21.22 -22.13 21.37
CA THR A 171 22.17 -23.19 21.60
C THR A 171 21.54 -24.34 22.40
N VAL A 172 22.21 -25.48 22.46
CA VAL A 172 21.82 -26.65 23.30
C VAL A 172 21.67 -26.27 24.79
N ARG A 173 22.35 -25.21 25.24
CA ARG A 173 22.28 -24.69 26.61
C ARG A 173 21.25 -23.56 26.75
N PHE A 174 20.34 -23.37 25.79
CA PHE A 174 19.33 -22.32 25.75
C PHE A 174 19.89 -20.89 25.72
N GLN A 175 21.17 -20.72 25.48
CA GLN A 175 21.73 -19.42 25.21
C GLN A 175 21.29 -18.94 23.82
N ILE A 176 20.83 -17.69 23.70
CA ILE A 176 20.42 -17.11 22.43
C ILE A 176 21.63 -16.47 21.77
N LEU A 177 21.91 -16.86 20.54
CA LEU A 177 22.91 -16.24 19.69
C LEU A 177 22.23 -15.43 18.60
N TYR A 178 22.75 -14.25 18.33
CA TYR A 178 22.31 -13.35 17.26
C TYR A 178 23.25 -13.49 16.07
N VAL A 179 22.69 -13.66 14.90
CA VAL A 179 23.43 -13.68 13.64
C VAL A 179 23.10 -12.41 12.86
N PHE A 180 24.10 -11.58 12.67
CA PHE A 180 24.05 -10.45 11.75
C PHE A 180 24.35 -10.97 10.34
N LEU A 181 23.53 -10.63 9.36
CA LEU A 181 23.64 -11.08 7.99
C LEU A 181 23.63 -9.91 7.03
N VAL A 182 24.55 -9.91 6.08
CA VAL A 182 24.68 -8.91 5.02
C VAL A 182 24.55 -9.58 3.66
N LEU A 183 23.51 -9.22 2.91
CA LEU A 183 23.19 -9.78 1.60
C LEU A 183 23.28 -8.73 0.51
N ALA A 184 24.17 -8.91 -0.47
CA ALA A 184 24.12 -8.15 -1.72
C ALA A 184 23.01 -8.69 -2.61
N HIS A 185 22.17 -7.78 -3.13
CA HIS A 185 21.05 -8.15 -4.00
C HIS A 185 21.52 -8.61 -5.37
N GLU A 186 22.63 -8.05 -5.86
CA GLU A 186 23.32 -8.55 -7.04
C GLU A 186 23.70 -10.01 -6.80
N ARG A 187 23.29 -10.87 -7.69
CA ARG A 187 23.52 -12.32 -7.62
C ARG A 187 23.20 -12.96 -6.26
N ARG A 188 22.55 -12.23 -5.31
CA ARG A 188 22.15 -12.75 -3.99
C ARG A 188 23.30 -13.27 -3.13
N ARG A 189 24.44 -12.60 -3.18
CA ARG A 189 25.65 -13.04 -2.49
C ARG A 189 25.60 -12.66 -1.01
N ILE A 190 25.91 -13.59 -0.12
CA ILE A 190 26.20 -13.33 1.29
C ILE A 190 27.54 -12.61 1.35
N VAL A 191 27.52 -11.30 1.68
CA VAL A 191 28.75 -10.50 1.77
C VAL A 191 29.46 -10.76 3.09
N HIS A 192 28.68 -10.82 4.17
CA HIS A 192 29.20 -10.99 5.51
C HIS A 192 28.16 -11.62 6.42
N PHE A 193 28.61 -12.37 7.40
CA PHE A 193 27.83 -12.76 8.56
C PHE A 193 28.68 -12.76 9.82
N ALA A 194 28.07 -12.41 10.94
CA ALA A 194 28.74 -12.44 12.24
C ALA A 194 27.80 -12.95 13.32
N VAL A 195 28.37 -13.58 14.33
CA VAL A 195 27.63 -14.20 15.44
C VAL A 195 28.06 -13.56 16.75
N THR A 196 27.09 -13.24 17.61
CA THR A 196 27.35 -12.73 18.96
C THR A 196 26.21 -13.10 19.91
N ALA A 197 26.51 -13.21 21.19
CA ALA A 197 25.48 -13.30 22.25
C ALA A 197 24.94 -11.92 22.65
N HIS A 198 25.68 -10.83 22.36
CA HIS A 198 25.39 -9.47 22.80
C HIS A 198 25.47 -8.48 21.65
N PRO A 199 24.43 -8.34 20.82
CA PRO A 199 24.41 -7.42 19.71
C PRO A 199 24.25 -5.97 20.24
N THR A 200 25.29 -5.16 20.12
CA THR A 200 25.24 -3.71 20.37
C THR A 200 25.28 -2.96 19.06
N ALA A 201 24.86 -1.68 19.09
CA ALA A 201 24.95 -0.82 17.92
C ALA A 201 26.39 -0.61 17.44
N GLU A 202 27.32 -0.46 18.38
CA GLU A 202 28.76 -0.37 18.10
C GLU A 202 29.30 -1.63 17.43
N TRP A 203 28.96 -2.81 17.99
CA TRP A 203 29.35 -4.09 17.39
C TRP A 203 28.79 -4.24 15.99
N THR A 204 27.53 -3.88 15.78
CA THR A 204 26.87 -3.95 14.46
C THR A 204 27.52 -2.99 13.46
N ALA A 205 27.88 -1.78 13.91
CA ALA A 205 28.64 -0.81 13.12
C ALA A 205 30.01 -1.34 12.72
N HIS A 206 30.71 -2.02 13.65
CA HIS A 206 31.99 -2.69 13.35
C HIS A 206 31.81 -3.80 12.30
N GLN A 207 30.76 -4.63 12.43
CA GLN A 207 30.50 -5.69 11.45
C GLN A 207 30.20 -5.14 10.05
N LEU A 208 29.58 -3.97 9.96
CA LEU A 208 29.35 -3.33 8.67
C LEU A 208 30.66 -2.86 8.02
N ARG A 209 31.62 -2.34 8.80
CA ARG A 209 32.97 -2.02 8.28
C ARG A 209 33.71 -3.26 7.79
N GLU A 210 33.65 -4.36 8.55
CA GLU A 210 34.23 -5.64 8.15
C GLU A 210 33.62 -6.17 6.84
N ALA A 211 32.30 -5.95 6.62
CA ALA A 211 31.60 -6.35 5.42
C ALA A 211 32.06 -5.58 4.17
N PHE A 212 32.46 -4.31 4.34
CA PHE A 212 32.80 -3.39 3.26
C PHE A 212 34.12 -2.67 3.55
N PRO A 213 35.25 -3.37 3.44
CA PRO A 213 36.56 -2.73 3.59
C PRO A 213 36.84 -1.81 2.39
N TRP A 214 37.53 -0.71 2.65
CA TRP A 214 37.99 0.29 1.67
C TRP A 214 36.79 0.92 0.91
N ASP A 215 36.90 1.07 -0.38
CA ASP A 215 35.89 1.71 -1.25
C ASP A 215 34.80 0.75 -1.77
N SER A 216 34.58 -0.38 -1.09
CA SER A 216 33.60 -1.39 -1.50
C SER A 216 32.18 -1.13 -0.96
N ALA A 217 31.93 0.02 -0.33
CA ALA A 217 30.64 0.35 0.27
C ALA A 217 29.51 0.41 -0.78
N PRO A 218 28.34 -0.18 -0.49
CA PRO A 218 27.19 -0.11 -1.39
C PRO A 218 26.57 1.28 -1.35
N ARG A 219 25.86 1.67 -2.41
CA ARG A 219 25.13 2.93 -2.42
C ARG A 219 23.93 2.92 -1.48
N TYR A 220 23.23 1.80 -1.38
CA TYR A 220 22.01 1.67 -0.59
C TYR A 220 22.09 0.52 0.40
N LEU A 221 21.66 0.78 1.63
CA LEU A 221 21.53 -0.22 2.70
C LEU A 221 20.07 -0.33 3.13
N LEU A 222 19.46 -1.48 2.83
CA LEU A 222 18.11 -1.80 3.24
C LEU A 222 18.12 -2.51 4.60
N ARG A 223 17.41 -1.96 5.56
CA ARG A 223 17.23 -2.53 6.91
C ARG A 223 15.82 -2.30 7.45
N ASP A 224 15.49 -2.96 8.52
CA ASP A 224 14.30 -2.67 9.31
C ASP A 224 14.55 -1.52 10.30
N ARG A 225 13.55 -1.34 11.19
CA ARG A 225 13.56 -0.32 12.24
C ARG A 225 13.90 -0.90 13.61
N ASP A 226 14.58 -2.04 13.66
CA ASP A 226 14.97 -2.65 14.92
C ASP A 226 15.91 -1.72 15.71
N ARG A 227 15.75 -1.72 17.04
CA ARG A 227 16.55 -0.90 17.96
C ARG A 227 18.02 -1.33 18.03
N ILE A 228 18.34 -2.54 17.59
CA ILE A 228 19.73 -3.03 17.48
C ILE A 228 20.56 -2.13 16.54
N PHE A 229 19.91 -1.52 15.54
CA PHE A 229 20.51 -0.51 14.68
C PHE A 229 20.46 0.88 15.37
N GLY A 230 21.15 1.03 16.49
CA GLY A 230 21.19 2.27 17.26
C GLY A 230 21.94 3.41 16.57
N HIS A 231 22.21 4.48 17.35
CA HIS A 231 22.82 5.71 16.84
C HIS A 231 24.19 5.47 16.20
N GLU A 232 25.04 4.68 16.84
CA GLU A 232 26.40 4.37 16.40
C GLU A 232 26.41 3.68 15.02
N PHE A 233 25.47 2.76 14.79
CA PHE A 233 25.30 2.14 13.50
C PHE A 233 24.85 3.15 12.43
N VAL A 234 23.89 4.02 12.74
CA VAL A 234 23.40 5.05 11.81
C VAL A 234 24.51 6.02 11.41
N GLU A 235 25.30 6.49 12.39
CA GLU A 235 26.44 7.37 12.11
C GLU A 235 27.52 6.66 11.28
N GLN A 236 27.81 5.39 11.56
CA GLN A 236 28.76 4.62 10.76
C GLN A 236 28.32 4.49 9.30
N VAL A 237 27.04 4.18 9.05
CA VAL A 237 26.48 4.08 7.68
C VAL A 237 26.62 5.42 6.95
N LYS A 238 26.38 6.52 7.65
CA LYS A 238 26.54 7.88 7.12
C LYS A 238 27.99 8.21 6.78
N VAL A 239 28.93 7.89 7.68
CA VAL A 239 30.38 8.09 7.45
C VAL A 239 30.86 7.29 6.23
N MET A 240 30.31 6.11 6.00
CA MET A 240 30.60 5.28 4.82
C MET A 240 29.94 5.80 3.53
N GLY A 241 29.19 6.90 3.56
CA GLY A 241 28.50 7.46 2.41
C GLY A 241 27.32 6.60 1.91
N ILE A 242 26.80 5.69 2.73
CA ILE A 242 25.73 4.77 2.36
C ILE A 242 24.36 5.40 2.66
N GLU A 243 23.46 5.37 1.70
CA GLU A 243 22.08 5.82 1.86
C GLU A 243 21.21 4.72 2.48
N GLN A 244 20.61 5.00 3.63
CA GLN A 244 19.78 4.03 4.33
C GLN A 244 18.37 3.99 3.75
N VAL A 245 17.91 2.80 3.37
CA VAL A 245 16.54 2.53 2.95
C VAL A 245 15.83 1.76 4.08
N LEU A 246 14.96 2.47 4.80
CA LEU A 246 14.18 1.84 5.87
C LEU A 246 12.94 1.19 5.32
N SER A 247 12.73 -0.09 5.62
CA SER A 247 11.51 -0.79 5.24
C SER A 247 10.28 -0.10 5.86
N ALA A 248 9.21 0.01 5.09
CA ALA A 248 7.95 0.56 5.58
C ALA A 248 7.34 -0.38 6.63
N PRO A 249 6.65 0.15 7.66
CA PRO A 249 5.96 -0.67 8.63
C PRO A 249 5.00 -1.65 7.95
N ARG A 250 4.94 -2.89 8.42
CA ARG A 250 4.06 -3.96 7.90
C ARG A 250 4.29 -4.27 6.41
N SER A 251 5.52 -4.11 5.91
CA SER A 251 5.87 -4.34 4.50
C SER A 251 6.99 -5.38 4.35
N PRO A 252 6.78 -6.65 4.76
CA PRO A 252 7.82 -7.68 4.73
C PRO A 252 8.35 -7.95 3.33
N TRP A 253 7.52 -7.77 2.29
CA TRP A 253 7.96 -7.94 0.89
C TRP A 253 9.14 -7.04 0.49
N GLN A 254 9.38 -5.94 1.19
CA GLN A 254 10.52 -5.07 0.91
C GLN A 254 11.86 -5.74 1.29
N ARG A 255 11.85 -6.66 2.25
CA ARG A 255 13.02 -7.43 2.71
C ARG A 255 12.99 -8.90 2.26
N ALA A 256 12.13 -9.24 1.31
CA ALA A 256 11.89 -10.62 0.89
C ALA A 256 13.15 -11.42 0.50
N HIS A 257 14.20 -10.76 0.00
CA HIS A 257 15.44 -11.44 -0.37
C HIS A 257 16.22 -11.94 0.85
N ILE A 258 16.44 -11.09 1.84
CA ILE A 258 17.18 -11.47 3.05
C ILE A 258 16.35 -12.42 3.93
N GLU A 259 15.04 -12.19 4.06
CA GLU A 259 14.13 -13.09 4.79
C GLU A 259 14.10 -14.48 4.16
N ARG A 260 14.09 -14.57 2.83
CA ARG A 260 14.17 -15.86 2.12
C ARG A 260 15.50 -16.54 2.35
N LEU A 261 16.61 -15.81 2.39
CA LEU A 261 17.92 -16.35 2.69
C LEU A 261 17.96 -16.91 4.13
N ILE A 262 17.47 -16.14 5.11
CA ILE A 262 17.37 -16.61 6.50
C ILE A 262 16.53 -17.87 6.59
N GLY A 263 15.39 -17.91 5.91
CA GLY A 263 14.55 -19.10 5.81
C GLY A 263 15.25 -20.30 5.17
N SER A 264 16.13 -20.08 4.19
CA SER A 264 16.93 -21.14 3.56
C SER A 264 18.02 -21.64 4.52
N ILE A 265 18.75 -20.73 5.18
CA ILE A 265 19.75 -21.08 6.20
C ILE A 265 19.13 -21.97 7.29
N ARG A 266 17.93 -21.63 7.76
CA ARG A 266 17.23 -22.43 8.78
C ARG A 266 16.90 -23.81 8.24
N ARG A 267 16.09 -23.91 7.20
CA ARG A 267 15.57 -25.19 6.69
C ARG A 267 16.64 -26.10 6.10
N GLU A 268 17.67 -25.55 5.47
CA GLU A 268 18.68 -26.32 4.75
C GLU A 268 19.93 -26.60 5.60
N CYS A 269 20.09 -25.95 6.77
CA CYS A 269 21.26 -26.13 7.62
C CYS A 269 20.89 -26.22 9.10
N LEU A 270 20.38 -25.17 9.72
CA LEU A 270 20.29 -25.08 11.18
C LEU A 270 19.25 -26.02 11.79
N ASP A 271 18.15 -26.30 11.10
CA ASP A 271 17.13 -27.27 11.59
C ASP A 271 17.65 -28.71 11.65
N HIS A 272 18.81 -28.97 11.06
CA HIS A 272 19.46 -30.28 11.02
C HIS A 272 20.75 -30.37 11.86
N MET A 273 21.12 -29.31 12.58
CA MET A 273 22.36 -29.22 13.31
C MET A 273 22.17 -28.81 14.77
N ILE A 274 23.00 -29.35 15.65
CA ILE A 274 23.03 -28.93 17.06
C ILE A 274 24.07 -27.82 17.21
N VAL A 275 23.64 -26.70 17.71
CA VAL A 275 24.51 -25.53 17.98
C VAL A 275 24.92 -25.54 19.45
N PHE A 276 26.22 -25.71 19.71
CA PHE A 276 26.76 -25.73 21.06
C PHE A 276 27.15 -24.33 21.58
N ASN A 277 27.75 -23.50 20.73
CA ASN A 277 28.27 -22.18 21.05
C ASN A 277 28.46 -21.34 19.78
N GLU A 278 28.96 -20.11 19.92
CA GLU A 278 29.24 -19.21 18.79
C GLU A 278 30.21 -19.83 17.77
N HIS A 279 31.24 -20.51 18.23
CA HIS A 279 32.23 -21.11 17.33
C HIS A 279 31.61 -22.19 16.46
N SER A 280 30.78 -23.07 17.05
CA SER A 280 30.09 -24.13 16.29
C SER A 280 29.10 -23.50 15.29
N LEU A 281 28.37 -22.46 15.67
CA LEU A 281 27.43 -21.76 14.78
C LEU A 281 28.19 -21.11 13.61
N ARG A 282 29.29 -20.40 13.89
CA ARG A 282 30.13 -19.79 12.84
C ARG A 282 30.65 -20.80 11.84
N ARG A 283 31.07 -21.97 12.32
CA ARG A 283 31.54 -23.07 11.45
C ARG A 283 30.42 -23.58 10.53
N HIS A 284 29.22 -23.82 11.08
CA HIS A 284 28.06 -24.25 10.29
C HIS A 284 27.64 -23.22 9.24
N LEU A 285 27.57 -21.97 9.65
CA LEU A 285 27.20 -20.87 8.73
C LEU A 285 28.24 -20.66 7.64
N ARG A 286 29.53 -20.82 7.93
CA ARG A 286 30.61 -20.76 6.92
C ARG A 286 30.44 -21.85 5.89
N ALA A 287 30.30 -23.08 6.34
CA ALA A 287 30.12 -24.24 5.45
C ALA A 287 28.85 -24.07 4.58
N TYR A 288 27.77 -23.50 5.17
CA TYR A 288 26.55 -23.19 4.40
C TYR A 288 26.77 -22.07 3.40
N ALA A 289 27.50 -21.01 3.77
CA ALA A 289 27.80 -19.90 2.85
C ALA A 289 28.62 -20.34 1.65
N ASP A 290 29.61 -21.23 1.87
CA ASP A 290 30.41 -21.82 0.79
C ASP A 290 29.55 -22.66 -0.16
N TYR A 291 28.67 -23.51 0.38
CA TYR A 291 27.67 -24.24 -0.40
C TYR A 291 26.73 -23.32 -1.15
N TYR A 292 26.19 -22.31 -0.46
CA TYR A 292 25.23 -21.34 -1.02
C TYR A 292 25.83 -20.57 -2.20
N HIS A 293 27.09 -20.17 -2.10
CA HIS A 293 27.77 -19.42 -3.16
C HIS A 293 28.18 -20.31 -4.34
N GLY A 294 28.79 -21.44 -4.10
CA GLY A 294 29.46 -22.24 -5.12
C GLY A 294 28.63 -23.39 -5.67
N THR A 295 27.55 -23.80 -4.99
CA THR A 295 26.85 -25.05 -5.34
C THR A 295 25.33 -24.87 -5.47
N ARG A 296 24.70 -24.11 -4.57
CA ARG A 296 23.27 -23.97 -4.53
C ARG A 296 22.73 -23.19 -5.73
N THR A 297 21.93 -23.84 -6.57
CA THR A 297 21.33 -23.22 -7.74
C THR A 297 20.10 -22.36 -7.37
N HIS A 298 19.93 -21.25 -8.08
CA HIS A 298 18.83 -20.31 -7.86
C HIS A 298 18.02 -20.08 -9.15
N LEU A 299 16.70 -20.23 -9.08
CA LEU A 299 15.81 -20.01 -10.23
C LEU A 299 15.98 -18.61 -10.82
N ALA A 300 16.15 -17.59 -9.96
CA ALA A 300 16.29 -16.20 -10.40
C ALA A 300 17.68 -15.88 -10.99
N LEU A 301 18.64 -16.78 -10.86
CA LEU A 301 19.96 -16.70 -11.51
C LEU A 301 20.05 -17.68 -12.69
N GLN A 302 18.93 -17.95 -13.35
CA GLN A 302 18.86 -18.89 -14.50
C GLN A 302 19.38 -20.30 -14.12
N LYS A 303 19.10 -20.74 -12.89
CA LYS A 303 19.57 -22.02 -12.31
C LYS A 303 21.08 -22.08 -12.07
N ASP A 304 21.75 -20.93 -12.01
CA ASP A 304 23.15 -20.82 -11.61
C ASP A 304 23.28 -20.52 -10.11
N CYS A 305 24.49 -20.57 -9.56
CA CYS A 305 24.83 -20.15 -8.20
C CYS A 305 25.25 -18.66 -8.15
N PRO A 306 25.30 -18.04 -6.96
CA PRO A 306 25.85 -16.69 -6.80
C PRO A 306 27.25 -16.52 -7.39
N GLU A 307 28.11 -17.50 -7.21
CA GLU A 307 29.39 -17.63 -7.94
C GLU A 307 29.19 -18.57 -9.13
N PRO A 308 29.27 -18.04 -10.37
CA PRO A 308 28.95 -18.82 -11.55
C PRO A 308 29.78 -20.09 -11.68
N ARG A 309 29.11 -21.21 -12.01
CA ARG A 309 29.77 -22.47 -12.28
C ARG A 309 29.83 -22.75 -13.77
N ALA A 310 31.00 -23.18 -14.23
CA ALA A 310 31.13 -23.65 -15.59
C ALA A 310 30.35 -24.95 -15.83
N VAL A 311 29.70 -25.04 -16.98
CA VAL A 311 29.07 -26.28 -17.44
C VAL A 311 30.17 -27.29 -17.80
N GLN A 312 30.12 -28.49 -17.22
CA GLN A 312 31.11 -29.55 -17.48
C GLN A 312 30.56 -30.47 -18.56
N PRO A 313 31.24 -30.57 -19.70
CA PRO A 313 30.81 -31.43 -20.79
C PRO A 313 30.99 -32.93 -20.45
N PRO A 314 30.31 -33.85 -21.16
CA PRO A 314 30.35 -35.28 -20.86
C PRO A 314 31.75 -35.92 -20.90
N ASP A 315 32.64 -35.41 -21.71
CA ASP A 315 34.03 -35.84 -21.87
C ASP A 315 34.95 -35.47 -20.69
N ALA A 316 34.49 -34.58 -19.80
CA ALA A 316 35.26 -34.23 -18.59
C ALA A 316 35.31 -35.34 -17.54
N GLY A 317 34.76 -36.54 -17.79
CA GLY A 317 34.85 -37.71 -16.96
C GLY A 317 33.57 -38.09 -16.20
N PRO A 318 33.65 -39.10 -15.34
CA PRO A 318 32.49 -39.58 -14.55
C PRO A 318 32.00 -38.53 -13.55
N ILE A 319 30.71 -38.63 -13.23
CA ILE A 319 30.08 -37.76 -12.21
C ILE A 319 30.44 -38.30 -10.83
N VAL A 320 31.02 -37.42 -10.02
CA VAL A 320 31.31 -37.69 -8.61
C VAL A 320 30.47 -36.81 -7.69
N SER A 321 30.07 -37.36 -6.55
CA SER A 321 29.31 -36.63 -5.52
C SER A 321 30.29 -36.23 -4.40
N ILE A 322 30.25 -34.95 -4.02
CA ILE A 322 31.08 -34.38 -2.96
C ILE A 322 30.16 -33.88 -1.87
N ALA A 323 30.32 -34.36 -0.67
CA ALA A 323 29.53 -33.94 0.49
C ALA A 323 29.91 -32.54 0.93
N GLU A 324 28.88 -31.71 1.16
CA GLU A 324 28.98 -30.32 1.64
C GLU A 324 28.08 -30.11 2.87
N VAL A 325 28.34 -29.08 3.66
CA VAL A 325 27.57 -28.75 4.89
C VAL A 325 27.46 -29.95 5.84
N GLY A 326 28.57 -30.63 6.07
CA GLY A 326 28.60 -31.83 6.96
C GLY A 326 27.79 -33.01 6.42
N GLY A 327 27.61 -33.11 5.11
CA GLY A 327 26.87 -34.19 4.45
C GLY A 327 25.38 -33.92 4.23
N LEU A 328 24.88 -32.77 4.64
CA LEU A 328 23.48 -32.41 4.40
C LEU A 328 23.18 -32.12 2.91
N HIS A 329 24.19 -31.65 2.19
CA HIS A 329 24.10 -31.36 0.76
C HIS A 329 25.23 -32.00 0.00
N HIS A 330 25.04 -32.14 -1.30
CA HIS A 330 26.06 -32.74 -2.18
C HIS A 330 26.23 -31.90 -3.42
N ARG A 331 27.48 -31.66 -3.79
CA ARG A 331 27.89 -31.12 -5.06
C ARG A 331 28.17 -32.24 -6.04
N TYR A 332 27.69 -32.09 -7.24
CA TYR A 332 27.99 -33.02 -8.34
C TYR A 332 28.89 -32.34 -9.35
N GLN A 333 29.99 -32.99 -9.70
CA GLN A 333 30.91 -32.51 -10.72
C GLN A 333 31.52 -33.68 -11.49
N ARG A 334 31.97 -33.39 -12.71
CA ARG A 334 32.74 -34.36 -13.47
C ARG A 334 34.20 -34.26 -13.05
N ARG A 335 34.87 -35.41 -12.96
CA ARG A 335 36.27 -35.47 -12.57
C ARG A 335 36.97 -36.46 -13.49
N ALA A 336 38.05 -36.01 -14.15
CA ALA A 336 38.95 -36.89 -14.90
C ALA A 336 39.48 -37.95 -13.96
N ALA A 337 39.64 -39.17 -14.46
CA ALA A 337 40.18 -40.30 -13.74
C ALA A 337 41.64 -40.08 -13.32
#